data_9554120c787f88c37f4d2b78cf716838
#
_entry.id   9554120c787f88c37f4d2b78cf716838
#
_cell.length_a   1.000
_cell.length_b   1.000
_cell.length_c   1.000
_cell.angle_alpha   90.00
_cell.angle_beta   90.00
_cell.angle_gamma   90.00
#
_symmetry.space_group_name_H-M   'P 1'
#
loop_
_entity.id
_entity.type
_entity.pdbx_description
1 polymer ?
#
loop_
_entity_poly.entity_id
_entity_poly.type
_entity_poly.pdbx_seq_one_letter_code
_entity_poly.pdbx_strand_id
1 'polypeptide(L)'
;MSNFALTSLALSSVCPTNKVIVDDKGDPSVMVERPAQMLNALLTNGDSTAHPAFLVNGVQRKKLAFGKFQSIVHNSRAYSLPNEDPAANITLDEIEQYSKNKGNGFHCITYMEWGFLALLAKKNGTMPKGNNNYGKDSSETAIVAIPTYIDSSNGSTCRVATGTGPVTWSDTGAMDGVWDLNGNVWEWIRGVRLVFGELQVIPYNNAADASVNTGASSNEWRALNASATSYNDLFVVPDGKGTTAGTVKLDWVSGHWQWGTSIADASDTSRNASFAKTTASGLSATAKLYLQAMAFLPEDGASDADYGNDVFWANNAAAERCAARGGGWARGARGGVFALSLDDPRSLRWAGLGGRLACDEETEN
;
A
#
# COMPACT_ATOMS: atom_id res chain seq x y z
N MET A 1 4.54 19.19 28.99
CA MET A 1 3.76 18.85 27.78
C MET A 1 4.60 19.27 26.58
N SER A 2 4.74 18.39 25.58
CA SER A 2 5.40 18.77 24.32
C SER A 2 4.60 19.90 23.65
N ASN A 3 5.27 20.72 22.82
CA ASN A 3 4.60 21.80 22.07
C ASN A 3 3.44 21.27 21.20
N PHE A 4 3.42 19.98 20.89
CA PHE A 4 2.40 19.33 20.07
C PHE A 4 1.25 18.69 20.87
N ALA A 5 1.33 18.61 22.20
CA ALA A 5 0.28 17.99 23.01
C ALA A 5 -1.05 18.72 22.89
N LEU A 6 -1.05 20.06 22.90
CA LEU A 6 -2.25 20.87 22.68
C LEU A 6 -2.75 20.78 21.24
N THR A 7 -1.86 20.76 20.26
CA THR A 7 -2.21 20.57 18.84
C THR A 7 -2.85 19.21 18.63
N SER A 8 -2.30 18.15 19.24
CA SER A 8 -2.88 16.80 19.16
C SER A 8 -4.25 16.74 19.80
N LEU A 9 -4.44 17.39 20.96
CA LEU A 9 -5.74 17.45 21.62
C LEU A 9 -6.77 18.22 20.76
N ALA A 10 -6.40 19.36 20.20
CA ALA A 10 -7.27 20.12 19.29
C ALA A 10 -7.64 19.33 18.04
N LEU A 11 -6.67 18.64 17.42
CA LEU A 11 -6.91 17.77 16.27
C LEU A 11 -7.87 16.63 16.62
N SER A 12 -7.64 15.93 17.74
CA SER A 12 -8.47 14.82 18.17
C SER A 12 -9.89 15.23 18.59
N SER A 13 -10.10 16.49 18.99
CA SER A 13 -11.44 16.98 19.33
C SER A 13 -12.32 17.19 18.09
N VAL A 14 -11.72 17.43 16.92
CA VAL A 14 -12.42 17.59 15.64
C VAL A 14 -12.40 16.28 14.82
N CYS A 15 -11.29 15.56 14.87
CA CYS A 15 -11.05 14.31 14.16
C CYS A 15 -10.56 13.26 15.17
N PRO A 16 -11.44 12.52 15.85
CA PRO A 16 -11.05 11.67 17.00
C PRO A 16 -10.01 10.58 16.69
N THR A 17 -9.97 10.11 15.44
CA THR A 17 -9.00 9.10 14.99
C THR A 17 -7.65 9.71 14.59
N ASN A 18 -7.55 11.05 14.52
CA ASN A 18 -6.31 11.71 14.11
C ASN A 18 -5.44 12.05 15.32
N LYS A 19 -4.15 11.81 15.18
CA LYS A 19 -3.13 12.05 16.19
C LYS A 19 -1.94 12.80 15.59
N VAL A 20 -1.26 13.56 16.43
CA VAL A 20 0.10 14.02 16.15
C VAL A 20 1.06 13.08 16.86
N ILE A 21 1.78 12.26 16.12
CA ILE A 21 2.79 11.35 16.65
C ILE A 21 4.15 11.98 16.38
N VAL A 22 4.99 12.05 17.41
CA VAL A 22 6.33 12.62 17.30
C VAL A 22 7.37 11.52 17.17
N ASP A 23 8.42 11.81 16.42
CA ASP A 23 9.56 10.91 16.27
C ASP A 23 10.55 10.99 17.45
N ASP A 24 11.68 10.30 17.38
CA ASP A 24 12.73 10.29 18.41
C ASP A 24 13.45 11.64 18.60
N LYS A 25 13.20 12.60 17.70
CA LYS A 25 13.68 13.99 17.77
C LYS A 25 12.63 14.96 18.29
N GLY A 26 11.38 14.50 18.43
CA GLY A 26 10.23 15.33 18.78
C GLY A 26 9.56 16.01 17.58
N ASP A 27 9.90 15.63 16.35
CA ASP A 27 9.30 16.20 15.14
C ASP A 27 7.97 15.50 14.80
N PRO A 28 6.92 16.25 14.47
CA PRO A 28 5.55 15.75 14.34
C PRO A 28 5.26 15.08 12.99
N SER A 29 4.33 14.12 13.01
CA SER A 29 3.58 13.65 11.84
C SER A 29 2.11 13.57 12.18
N VAL A 30 1.24 13.92 11.23
CA VAL A 30 -0.21 13.74 11.37
C VAL A 30 -0.56 12.33 10.92
N MET A 31 -1.09 11.56 11.85
CA MET A 31 -1.42 10.15 11.65
C MET A 31 -2.90 9.89 11.88
N VAL A 32 -3.43 8.84 11.26
CA VAL A 32 -4.80 8.37 11.44
C VAL A 32 -4.76 6.99 12.08
N GLU A 33 -5.30 6.86 13.29
CA GLU A 33 -5.42 5.58 13.96
C GLU A 33 -6.60 4.77 13.40
N ARG A 34 -6.38 3.48 13.17
CA ARG A 34 -7.42 2.52 12.79
C ARG A 34 -7.38 1.34 13.76
N PRO A 35 -8.50 0.99 14.39
CA PRO A 35 -8.60 -0.20 15.23
C PRO A 35 -8.52 -1.46 14.38
N ALA A 36 -8.06 -2.54 15.01
CA ALA A 36 -8.05 -3.87 14.40
C ALA A 36 -9.48 -4.28 13.97
N GLN A 37 -9.55 -4.87 12.77
CA GLN A 37 -10.78 -5.41 12.19
C GLN A 37 -10.59 -6.89 11.90
N MET A 38 -11.67 -7.67 12.02
CA MET A 38 -11.68 -9.07 11.62
C MET A 38 -11.80 -9.19 10.11
N LEU A 39 -11.26 -10.25 9.53
CA LEU A 39 -11.35 -10.50 8.08
C LEU A 39 -12.80 -10.58 7.60
N ASN A 40 -13.69 -11.22 8.36
CA ASN A 40 -15.13 -11.32 8.02
C ASN A 40 -15.89 -9.98 8.09
N ALA A 41 -15.31 -8.96 8.69
CA ALA A 41 -15.84 -7.60 8.62
C ALA A 41 -15.46 -6.87 7.34
N LEU A 42 -14.42 -7.33 6.62
CA LEU A 42 -13.84 -6.69 5.45
C LEU A 42 -14.07 -7.47 4.13
N LEU A 43 -14.15 -8.80 4.22
CA LEU A 43 -14.26 -9.73 3.10
C LEU A 43 -15.44 -10.67 3.30
N THR A 44 -16.17 -10.97 2.24
CA THR A 44 -17.34 -11.86 2.28
C THR A 44 -16.98 -13.27 2.75
N ASN A 45 -15.81 -13.77 2.31
CA ASN A 45 -15.30 -15.09 2.68
C ASN A 45 -14.26 -15.02 3.82
N GLY A 46 -14.19 -13.89 4.52
CA GLY A 46 -13.27 -13.71 5.64
C GLY A 46 -13.66 -14.59 6.83
N ASP A 47 -12.67 -15.02 7.58
CA ASP A 47 -12.86 -15.71 8.86
C ASP A 47 -12.91 -14.72 10.04
N SER A 48 -13.06 -15.23 11.26
CA SER A 48 -13.13 -14.44 12.48
C SER A 48 -11.76 -14.10 13.07
N THR A 49 -10.66 -14.22 12.30
CA THR A 49 -9.36 -13.75 12.72
C THR A 49 -9.18 -12.28 12.43
N ALA A 50 -8.30 -11.60 13.17
CA ALA A 50 -7.94 -10.22 12.85
C ALA A 50 -7.24 -10.16 11.51
N HIS A 51 -7.47 -9.07 10.76
CA HIS A 51 -6.75 -8.83 9.52
C HIS A 51 -5.22 -8.89 9.77
N PRO A 52 -4.43 -9.58 8.93
CA PRO A 52 -3.01 -9.81 9.16
C PRO A 52 -2.16 -8.54 9.32
N ALA A 53 -2.64 -7.37 8.88
CA ALA A 53 -2.00 -6.08 9.16
C ALA A 53 -1.76 -5.84 10.66
N PHE A 54 -2.63 -6.40 11.50
CA PHE A 54 -2.55 -6.23 12.96
C PHE A 54 -1.76 -7.33 13.67
N LEU A 55 -1.03 -8.18 12.92
CA LEU A 55 -0.16 -9.20 13.50
C LEU A 55 1.31 -8.88 13.17
N VAL A 56 2.03 -8.33 14.17
CA VAL A 56 3.44 -7.94 14.04
C VAL A 56 4.29 -8.79 14.98
N ASN A 57 5.24 -9.55 14.45
CA ASN A 57 6.14 -10.43 15.20
C ASN A 57 5.41 -11.37 16.17
N GLY A 58 4.25 -11.91 15.74
CA GLY A 58 3.42 -12.81 16.55
C GLY A 58 2.57 -12.11 17.61
N VAL A 59 2.60 -10.79 17.69
CA VAL A 59 1.81 -10.00 18.65
C VAL A 59 0.69 -9.27 17.90
N GLN A 60 -0.55 -9.52 18.34
CA GLN A 60 -1.71 -8.83 17.77
C GLN A 60 -1.81 -7.41 18.30
N ARG A 61 -1.79 -6.44 17.40
CA ARG A 61 -2.00 -5.02 17.68
C ARG A 61 -3.49 -4.72 17.80
N LYS A 62 -3.85 -3.84 18.72
CA LYS A 62 -5.24 -3.35 18.87
C LYS A 62 -5.58 -2.28 17.84
N LYS A 63 -4.56 -1.54 17.38
CA LYS A 63 -4.66 -0.46 16.39
C LYS A 63 -3.33 -0.27 15.69
N LEU A 64 -3.35 0.40 14.54
CA LEU A 64 -2.19 0.92 13.82
C LEU A 64 -2.44 2.38 13.47
N ALA A 65 -1.37 3.13 13.26
CA ALA A 65 -1.42 4.51 12.81
C ALA A 65 -0.84 4.65 11.40
N PHE A 66 -1.60 5.28 10.51
CA PHE A 66 -1.23 5.50 9.11
C PHE A 66 -0.94 6.97 8.87
N GLY A 67 0.07 7.29 8.10
CA GLY A 67 0.30 8.66 7.63
C GLY A 67 -0.95 9.21 6.98
N LYS A 68 -1.50 10.31 7.54
CA LYS A 68 -2.69 10.93 6.99
C LYS A 68 -2.49 11.37 5.54
N PHE A 69 -1.27 11.77 5.21
CA PHE A 69 -0.85 12.29 3.91
C PHE A 69 0.30 11.48 3.34
N GLN A 70 0.50 11.56 2.02
CA GLN A 70 1.72 11.10 1.38
C GLN A 70 2.93 11.76 2.01
N SER A 71 4.03 10.99 2.18
CA SER A 71 5.18 11.48 2.92
C SER A 71 5.93 12.59 2.18
N ILE A 72 6.41 13.55 2.94
CA ILE A 72 7.52 14.43 2.55
C ILE A 72 8.81 13.91 3.17
N VAL A 73 9.96 14.33 2.65
CA VAL A 73 11.27 13.98 3.20
C VAL A 73 12.04 15.25 3.57
N HIS A 74 12.44 15.33 4.82
CA HIS A 74 13.31 16.40 5.32
C HIS A 74 14.42 15.79 6.20
N ASN A 75 15.67 16.19 5.98
CA ASN A 75 16.84 15.69 6.71
C ASN A 75 16.89 14.15 6.78
N SER A 76 16.62 13.48 5.66
CA SER A 76 16.59 12.01 5.55
C SER A 76 15.59 11.34 6.50
N ARG A 77 14.48 12.00 6.82
CA ARG A 77 13.35 11.50 7.60
C ARG A 77 12.05 11.75 6.84
N ALA A 78 11.15 10.79 6.86
CA ALA A 78 9.84 10.92 6.22
C ALA A 78 8.82 11.51 7.22
N TYR A 79 7.93 12.37 6.75
CA TYR A 79 6.88 13.00 7.57
C TYR A 79 5.55 12.97 6.85
N SER A 80 4.45 12.82 7.59
CA SER A 80 3.09 12.99 7.10
C SER A 80 2.58 14.36 7.52
N LEU A 81 2.64 15.32 6.60
CA LEU A 81 2.23 16.71 6.84
C LEU A 81 1.27 17.20 5.75
N PRO A 82 0.30 18.06 6.09
CA PRO A 82 -0.62 18.64 5.12
C PRO A 82 0.03 19.75 4.33
N ASN A 83 -0.48 20.02 3.13
CA ASN A 83 -0.19 21.19 2.31
C ASN A 83 1.28 21.28 1.84
N GLU A 84 1.91 20.12 1.65
CA GLU A 84 3.30 19.99 1.23
C GLU A 84 3.41 19.27 -0.13
N ASP A 85 4.50 19.50 -0.88
CA ASP A 85 4.81 18.70 -2.07
C ASP A 85 5.23 17.29 -1.63
N PRO A 86 4.53 16.21 -2.04
CA PRO A 86 4.90 14.87 -1.65
C PRO A 86 6.31 14.52 -2.15
N ALA A 87 7.07 13.81 -1.34
CA ALA A 87 8.36 13.31 -1.74
C ALA A 87 8.26 12.44 -3.00
N ALA A 88 9.18 12.65 -3.92
CA ALA A 88 9.25 11.92 -5.18
C ALA A 88 10.73 11.71 -5.58
N ASN A 89 10.99 10.97 -6.68
CA ASN A 89 12.33 10.60 -7.10
C ASN A 89 13.11 9.82 -6.02
N ILE A 90 12.45 8.98 -5.27
CA ILE A 90 13.02 8.15 -4.21
C ILE A 90 12.83 6.67 -4.53
N THR A 91 13.82 5.85 -4.17
CA THR A 91 13.78 4.40 -4.30
C THR A 91 13.04 3.76 -3.13
N LEU A 92 12.68 2.47 -3.24
CA LEU A 92 12.10 1.73 -2.11
C LEU A 92 13.03 1.74 -0.89
N ASP A 93 14.31 1.46 -1.09
CA ASP A 93 15.28 1.41 0.02
C ASP A 93 15.42 2.78 0.72
N GLU A 94 15.34 3.88 -0.03
CA GLU A 94 15.40 5.22 0.54
C GLU A 94 14.17 5.56 1.38
N ILE A 95 12.95 5.30 0.90
CA ILE A 95 11.76 5.61 1.70
C ILE A 95 11.65 4.71 2.94
N GLU A 96 12.06 3.44 2.85
CA GLU A 96 12.18 2.57 4.02
C GLU A 96 13.17 3.14 5.03
N GLN A 97 14.36 3.56 4.58
CA GLN A 97 15.36 4.14 5.46
C GLN A 97 14.91 5.48 6.07
N TYR A 98 14.28 6.37 5.29
CA TYR A 98 13.79 7.66 5.78
C TYR A 98 12.66 7.49 6.80
N SER A 99 11.84 6.47 6.64
CA SER A 99 10.81 6.12 7.62
C SER A 99 11.42 5.56 8.89
N LYS A 100 12.35 4.61 8.78
CA LYS A 100 13.09 4.02 9.89
C LYS A 100 13.88 5.04 10.70
N ASN A 101 14.45 6.05 10.05
CA ASN A 101 15.24 7.11 10.71
C ASN A 101 14.43 7.91 11.74
N LYS A 102 13.11 7.82 11.73
CA LYS A 102 12.24 8.48 12.71
C LYS A 102 12.25 7.79 14.08
N GLY A 103 12.62 6.50 14.15
CA GLY A 103 12.50 5.71 15.38
C GLY A 103 11.03 5.47 15.79
N ASN A 104 10.80 5.10 17.05
CA ASN A 104 9.47 5.03 17.69
C ASN A 104 8.41 4.26 16.86
N GLY A 105 8.79 3.11 16.24
CA GLY A 105 7.86 2.28 15.47
C GLY A 105 7.47 2.83 14.09
N PHE A 106 8.01 3.98 13.66
CA PHE A 106 7.79 4.48 12.30
C PHE A 106 8.44 3.59 11.25
N HIS A 107 7.69 3.32 10.18
CA HIS A 107 8.12 2.52 9.03
C HIS A 107 7.42 2.99 7.74
N CYS A 108 7.93 2.55 6.60
CA CYS A 108 7.22 2.71 5.32
C CYS A 108 6.01 1.78 5.33
N ILE A 109 4.85 2.27 4.86
CA ILE A 109 3.61 1.48 4.82
C ILE A 109 3.85 0.11 4.15
N THR A 110 3.31 -0.95 4.77
CA THR A 110 3.48 -2.32 4.29
C THR A 110 2.39 -2.72 3.32
N TYR A 111 2.62 -3.83 2.60
CA TYR A 111 1.65 -4.41 1.69
C TYR A 111 0.34 -4.81 2.40
N MET A 112 0.45 -5.29 3.64
CA MET A 112 -0.69 -5.74 4.41
C MET A 112 -1.48 -4.56 5.00
N GLU A 113 -0.79 -3.50 5.40
CA GLU A 113 -1.40 -2.26 5.86
C GLU A 113 -2.16 -1.54 4.75
N TRP A 114 -1.56 -1.48 3.53
CA TRP A 114 -2.29 -0.93 2.38
C TRP A 114 -3.51 -1.80 2.03
N GLY A 115 -3.36 -3.13 2.05
CA GLY A 115 -4.47 -4.07 1.84
C GLY A 115 -5.63 -3.80 2.79
N PHE A 116 -5.34 -3.60 4.07
CA PHE A 116 -6.33 -3.23 5.08
C PHE A 116 -7.05 -1.91 4.75
N LEU A 117 -6.31 -0.84 4.41
CA LEU A 117 -6.91 0.45 4.05
C LEU A 117 -7.79 0.34 2.79
N ALA A 118 -7.35 -0.40 1.79
CA ALA A 118 -8.11 -0.61 0.56
C ALA A 118 -9.42 -1.37 0.82
N LEU A 119 -9.37 -2.45 1.59
CA LEU A 119 -10.56 -3.22 1.95
C LEU A 119 -11.51 -2.41 2.84
N LEU A 120 -10.99 -1.61 3.75
CA LEU A 120 -11.80 -0.74 4.60
C LEU A 120 -12.53 0.33 3.78
N ALA A 121 -11.85 0.98 2.83
CA ALA A 121 -12.45 1.95 1.92
C ALA A 121 -13.57 1.30 1.08
N LYS A 122 -13.32 0.11 0.52
CA LYS A 122 -14.33 -0.67 -0.22
C LYS A 122 -15.53 -1.01 0.66
N LYS A 123 -15.29 -1.51 1.88
CA LYS A 123 -16.33 -1.86 2.85
C LYS A 123 -17.22 -0.66 3.21
N ASN A 124 -16.62 0.51 3.35
CA ASN A 124 -17.33 1.75 3.66
C ASN A 124 -18.02 2.36 2.42
N GLY A 125 -17.76 1.85 1.22
CA GLY A 125 -18.29 2.40 -0.02
C GLY A 125 -17.70 3.77 -0.40
N THR A 126 -16.55 4.12 0.15
CA THR A 126 -15.97 5.47 0.00
C THR A 126 -14.97 5.57 -1.15
N MET A 127 -14.41 4.48 -1.65
CA MET A 127 -13.47 4.43 -2.80
C MET A 127 -12.84 5.79 -3.10
N PRO A 128 -11.74 6.17 -2.39
CA PRO A 128 -11.25 7.54 -2.38
C PRO A 128 -10.87 8.03 -3.77
N LYS A 129 -11.28 9.25 -4.08
CA LYS A 129 -10.83 9.99 -5.25
C LYS A 129 -9.48 10.63 -4.99
N GLY A 130 -8.87 11.25 -6.01
CA GLY A 130 -7.57 11.87 -5.83
C GLY A 130 -7.00 12.51 -7.08
N ASN A 131 -5.76 12.98 -7.01
CA ASN A 131 -5.07 13.54 -8.17
C ASN A 131 -4.64 12.43 -9.14
N ASN A 132 -5.57 11.87 -9.88
CA ASN A 132 -5.29 10.90 -10.94
C ASN A 132 -5.37 11.49 -12.35
N ASN A 133 -5.78 12.77 -12.48
CA ASN A 133 -5.95 13.47 -13.74
C ASN A 133 -5.44 14.92 -13.65
N TYR A 134 -4.12 15.09 -13.55
CA TYR A 134 -3.43 16.37 -13.66
C TYR A 134 -4.01 17.48 -12.77
N GLY A 135 -3.97 17.26 -11.45
CA GLY A 135 -4.41 18.21 -10.43
C GLY A 135 -5.84 18.00 -9.95
N LYS A 136 -6.55 17.03 -10.50
CA LYS A 136 -7.95 16.71 -10.20
C LYS A 136 -8.21 15.22 -10.30
N ASP A 137 -9.38 14.81 -9.87
CA ASP A 137 -9.88 13.45 -10.12
C ASP A 137 -10.55 13.37 -11.50
N SER A 138 -10.42 12.23 -12.18
CA SER A 138 -11.02 11.99 -13.50
C SER A 138 -12.55 12.07 -13.49
N SER A 139 -13.19 11.85 -12.32
CA SER A 139 -14.64 11.94 -12.13
C SER A 139 -15.10 13.23 -11.43
N GLU A 140 -14.18 14.05 -10.88
CA GLU A 140 -14.45 15.33 -10.20
C GLU A 140 -13.69 16.49 -10.85
N THR A 141 -13.90 16.72 -12.13
CA THR A 141 -13.09 17.64 -12.95
C THR A 141 -13.28 19.13 -12.61
N ALA A 142 -14.32 19.50 -11.86
CA ALA A 142 -14.57 20.87 -11.44
C ALA A 142 -13.70 21.33 -10.25
N ILE A 143 -13.07 20.38 -9.53
CA ILE A 143 -12.25 20.66 -8.35
C ILE A 143 -10.79 20.39 -8.71
N VAL A 144 -9.93 21.38 -8.45
CA VAL A 144 -8.49 21.28 -8.67
C VAL A 144 -7.80 21.53 -7.33
N ALA A 145 -6.93 20.58 -6.93
CA ALA A 145 -6.09 20.75 -5.75
C ALA A 145 -4.92 21.72 -6.03
N ILE A 146 -4.22 22.16 -4.99
CA ILE A 146 -3.14 23.16 -5.09
C ILE A 146 -1.92 22.54 -5.79
N PRO A 147 -1.51 23.03 -6.99
CA PRO A 147 -0.34 22.50 -7.69
C PRO A 147 0.97 22.74 -6.93
N THR A 148 1.85 21.73 -6.89
CA THR A 148 3.22 21.83 -6.36
C THR A 148 4.27 21.51 -7.41
N TYR A 149 3.93 20.68 -8.41
CA TYR A 149 4.79 20.41 -9.55
C TYR A 149 4.01 20.50 -10.86
N ILE A 150 4.43 21.43 -11.71
CA ILE A 150 3.89 21.65 -13.05
C ILE A 150 4.96 21.26 -14.07
N ASP A 151 4.60 20.42 -15.04
CA ASP A 151 5.48 20.09 -16.16
C ASP A 151 5.66 21.33 -17.05
N SER A 152 6.86 21.87 -17.07
CA SER A 152 7.22 23.07 -17.83
C SER A 152 7.12 22.90 -19.35
N SER A 153 7.12 21.65 -19.83
CA SER A 153 7.04 21.37 -21.28
C SER A 153 5.65 21.54 -21.85
N ASN A 154 4.60 21.32 -21.03
CA ASN A 154 3.21 21.32 -21.49
C ASN A 154 2.23 22.03 -20.54
N GLY A 155 2.70 22.54 -19.40
CA GLY A 155 1.88 23.24 -18.41
C GLY A 155 0.94 22.34 -17.58
N SER A 156 1.09 21.03 -17.65
CA SER A 156 0.23 20.10 -16.91
C SER A 156 0.59 20.06 -15.42
N THR A 157 -0.41 20.12 -14.55
CA THR A 157 -0.24 19.88 -13.12
C THR A 157 0.06 18.40 -12.89
N CYS A 158 1.27 18.11 -12.40
CA CYS A 158 1.66 16.74 -12.05
C CYS A 158 1.36 16.42 -10.60
N ARG A 159 2.06 17.07 -9.65
CA ARG A 159 1.79 16.89 -8.23
C ARG A 159 0.99 18.06 -7.65
N VAL A 160 0.26 17.74 -6.60
CA VAL A 160 -0.49 18.70 -5.80
C VAL A 160 -0.09 18.58 -4.34
N ALA A 161 -0.27 19.65 -3.59
CA ALA A 161 -0.02 19.68 -2.15
C ALA A 161 -0.92 18.67 -1.43
N THR A 162 -0.32 17.91 -0.52
CA THR A 162 -0.97 16.84 0.24
C THR A 162 -2.22 17.34 0.98
N GLY A 163 -3.33 16.61 0.87
CA GLY A 163 -4.58 16.92 1.55
C GLY A 163 -5.29 18.20 1.09
N THR A 164 -4.95 18.76 -0.07
CA THR A 164 -5.60 19.96 -0.60
C THR A 164 -6.79 19.69 -1.52
N GLY A 165 -7.04 18.43 -1.84
CA GLY A 165 -8.26 17.99 -2.53
C GLY A 165 -9.49 18.08 -1.62
N PRO A 166 -10.69 17.79 -2.16
CA PRO A 166 -11.93 17.74 -1.37
C PRO A 166 -11.94 16.49 -0.46
N VAL A 167 -12.88 16.45 0.49
CA VAL A 167 -13.03 15.33 1.45
C VAL A 167 -13.26 13.97 0.78
N THR A 168 -13.76 13.95 -0.45
CA THR A 168 -13.89 12.73 -1.27
C THR A 168 -12.55 12.06 -1.60
N TRP A 169 -11.41 12.78 -1.36
CA TRP A 169 -10.07 12.23 -1.55
C TRP A 169 -9.55 11.48 -0.32
N SER A 170 -10.32 11.43 0.76
CA SER A 170 -10.00 10.63 1.94
C SER A 170 -10.71 9.27 1.92
N ASP A 171 -10.16 8.28 2.60
CA ASP A 171 -10.69 6.91 2.69
C ASP A 171 -12.04 6.81 3.42
N THR A 172 -12.44 7.86 4.16
CA THR A 172 -13.73 7.94 4.84
C THR A 172 -14.71 8.88 4.15
N GLY A 173 -14.29 9.64 3.15
CA GLY A 173 -15.07 10.73 2.58
C GLY A 173 -15.28 11.90 3.54
N ALA A 174 -14.49 12.00 4.61
CA ALA A 174 -14.56 13.01 5.66
C ALA A 174 -13.16 13.50 6.05
N MET A 175 -13.11 14.55 6.89
CA MET A 175 -11.84 15.17 7.29
C MET A 175 -10.94 14.27 8.15
N ASP A 176 -11.47 13.21 8.76
CA ASP A 176 -10.75 12.32 9.66
C ASP A 176 -10.02 11.17 8.96
N GLY A 177 -10.21 11.00 7.64
CA GLY A 177 -9.65 9.90 6.87
C GLY A 177 -8.16 10.05 6.51
N VAL A 178 -7.64 8.99 5.90
CA VAL A 178 -6.34 8.95 5.21
C VAL A 178 -6.51 9.52 3.81
N TRP A 179 -5.71 10.51 3.45
CA TRP A 179 -5.82 11.25 2.19
C TRP A 179 -4.85 10.75 1.14
N ASP A 180 -5.18 11.04 -0.12
CA ASP A 180 -4.31 10.83 -1.28
C ASP A 180 -3.93 9.35 -1.52
N LEU A 181 -4.83 8.39 -1.17
CA LEU A 181 -4.67 6.97 -1.50
C LEU A 181 -4.94 6.68 -2.99
N ASN A 182 -5.36 7.68 -3.75
CA ASN A 182 -5.60 7.62 -5.18
C ASN A 182 -4.83 8.76 -5.87
N GLY A 183 -3.87 8.40 -6.71
CA GLY A 183 -3.15 9.37 -7.53
C GLY A 183 -2.08 10.16 -6.79
N ASN A 184 -1.79 11.34 -7.30
CA ASN A 184 -0.70 12.22 -6.94
C ASN A 184 0.65 11.57 -7.23
N VAL A 185 1.24 10.80 -6.30
CA VAL A 185 2.39 9.95 -6.57
C VAL A 185 2.05 8.49 -6.27
N TRP A 186 2.62 7.54 -7.01
CA TRP A 186 2.68 6.15 -6.61
C TRP A 186 3.39 6.03 -5.28
N GLU A 187 2.96 5.12 -4.43
CA GLU A 187 3.54 4.90 -3.12
C GLU A 187 4.22 3.54 -3.06
N TRP A 188 5.54 3.54 -2.83
CA TRP A 188 6.28 2.32 -2.55
C TRP A 188 5.70 1.57 -1.36
N ILE A 189 5.62 0.27 -1.48
CA ILE A 189 5.05 -0.64 -0.46
C ILE A 189 6.12 -1.60 0.03
N ARG A 190 6.32 -1.61 1.33
CA ARG A 190 7.29 -2.46 2.00
C ARG A 190 6.79 -3.89 2.19
N GLY A 191 7.73 -4.86 2.13
CA GLY A 191 7.51 -6.24 2.59
C GLY A 191 6.89 -7.19 1.57
N VAL A 192 6.80 -6.81 0.28
CA VAL A 192 6.32 -7.68 -0.81
C VAL A 192 7.10 -7.46 -2.10
N ARG A 193 7.32 -8.55 -2.85
CA ARG A 193 7.97 -8.52 -4.16
C ARG A 193 7.58 -9.71 -5.04
N LEU A 194 7.83 -9.61 -6.34
CA LEU A 194 7.92 -10.74 -7.26
C LEU A 194 9.38 -11.07 -7.53
N VAL A 195 9.73 -12.36 -7.53
CA VAL A 195 11.04 -12.87 -7.96
C VAL A 195 10.79 -13.85 -9.08
N PHE A 196 11.11 -13.48 -10.33
CA PHE A 196 10.76 -14.26 -11.51
C PHE A 196 9.28 -14.72 -11.51
N GLY A 197 8.37 -13.82 -11.09
CA GLY A 197 6.95 -14.07 -10.99
C GLY A 197 6.50 -14.85 -9.74
N GLU A 198 7.38 -15.35 -8.90
CA GLU A 198 7.04 -15.93 -7.59
C GLU A 198 6.74 -14.80 -6.59
N LEU A 199 5.58 -14.88 -5.93
CA LEU A 199 5.20 -13.94 -4.89
C LEU A 199 5.95 -14.23 -3.59
N GLN A 200 6.72 -13.25 -3.14
CA GLN A 200 7.45 -13.31 -1.88
C GLN A 200 7.05 -12.17 -0.96
N VAL A 201 6.84 -12.47 0.31
CA VAL A 201 6.42 -11.53 1.35
C VAL A 201 7.29 -11.65 2.60
N ILE A 202 7.32 -10.60 3.41
CA ILE A 202 7.64 -10.69 4.83
C ILE A 202 6.35 -11.10 5.55
N PRO A 203 6.28 -12.26 6.25
CA PRO A 203 5.04 -12.82 6.78
C PRO A 203 4.20 -11.85 7.62
N TYR A 204 2.88 -11.95 7.48
CA TYR A 204 1.91 -11.11 8.19
C TYR A 204 2.20 -9.62 8.00
N ASN A 205 2.33 -8.87 9.09
CA ASN A 205 2.79 -7.49 9.08
C ASN A 205 4.17 -7.31 9.76
N ASN A 206 5.01 -8.36 9.77
CA ASN A 206 6.34 -8.25 10.38
C ASN A 206 7.22 -7.19 9.68
N ALA A 207 6.88 -6.80 8.46
CA ALA A 207 7.51 -5.66 7.79
C ALA A 207 7.21 -4.30 8.47
N ALA A 208 6.23 -4.20 9.37
CA ALA A 208 6.00 -3.01 10.19
C ALA A 208 7.10 -2.79 11.24
N ASP A 209 7.80 -3.85 11.64
CA ASP A 209 9.03 -3.70 12.40
C ASP A 209 10.14 -3.17 11.47
N ALA A 210 10.54 -1.92 11.68
CA ALA A 210 11.56 -1.27 10.87
C ALA A 210 12.96 -1.93 10.99
N SER A 211 13.18 -2.83 11.94
CA SER A 211 14.42 -3.59 12.08
C SER A 211 14.48 -4.81 11.16
N VAL A 212 13.33 -5.31 10.68
CA VAL A 212 13.26 -6.44 9.74
C VAL A 212 13.94 -6.07 8.43
N ASN A 213 14.83 -6.93 7.97
CA ASN A 213 15.57 -6.69 6.73
C ASN A 213 14.72 -7.07 5.51
N THR A 214 14.35 -6.08 4.71
CA THR A 214 13.61 -6.23 3.45
C THR A 214 14.51 -6.10 2.20
N GLY A 215 15.82 -6.04 2.38
CA GLY A 215 16.78 -5.98 1.27
C GLY A 215 16.67 -7.18 0.32
N ALA A 216 17.14 -7.02 -0.91
CA ALA A 216 16.99 -8.03 -1.96
C ALA A 216 17.55 -9.41 -1.58
N SER A 217 18.65 -9.46 -0.83
CA SER A 217 19.31 -10.69 -0.37
C SER A 217 18.91 -11.16 1.03
N SER A 218 17.87 -10.57 1.63
CA SER A 218 17.44 -10.92 2.97
C SER A 218 16.90 -12.36 3.05
N ASN A 219 17.17 -13.02 4.16
CA ASN A 219 16.64 -14.34 4.49
C ASN A 219 15.25 -14.29 5.14
N GLU A 220 14.68 -13.09 5.34
CA GLU A 220 13.34 -12.90 5.92
C GLU A 220 12.21 -13.17 4.93
N TRP A 221 12.50 -13.13 3.63
CA TRP A 221 11.50 -13.38 2.58
C TRP A 221 10.94 -14.80 2.65
N ARG A 222 9.64 -14.91 2.45
CA ARG A 222 8.92 -16.18 2.33
C ARG A 222 8.05 -16.16 1.07
N ALA A 223 8.00 -17.31 0.38
CA ALA A 223 7.02 -17.53 -0.67
C ALA A 223 5.73 -18.11 -0.07
N LEU A 224 4.59 -17.84 -0.70
CA LEU A 224 3.31 -18.37 -0.25
C LEU A 224 3.10 -19.80 -0.76
N ASN A 225 2.82 -20.74 0.15
CA ASN A 225 2.41 -22.10 -0.18
C ASN A 225 0.99 -22.09 -0.77
N ALA A 226 0.86 -22.47 -2.03
CA ALA A 226 -0.40 -22.47 -2.77
C ALA A 226 -1.44 -23.45 -2.19
N SER A 227 -0.99 -24.52 -1.52
CA SER A 227 -1.83 -25.58 -0.94
C SER A 227 -1.99 -25.48 0.57
N ALA A 228 -1.59 -24.36 1.19
CA ALA A 228 -1.67 -24.16 2.63
C ALA A 228 -3.10 -24.38 3.15
N THR A 229 -3.23 -25.08 4.26
CA THR A 229 -4.52 -25.35 4.91
C THR A 229 -4.74 -24.47 6.14
N SER A 230 -3.68 -23.80 6.58
CA SER A 230 -3.68 -22.87 7.70
C SER A 230 -2.61 -21.79 7.51
N TYR A 231 -2.64 -20.75 8.33
CA TYR A 231 -1.58 -19.74 8.35
C TYR A 231 -0.22 -20.29 8.80
N ASN A 232 -0.20 -21.42 9.54
CA ASN A 232 1.05 -22.02 10.02
C ASN A 232 1.89 -22.66 8.90
N ASP A 233 1.26 -23.14 7.84
CA ASP A 233 1.90 -23.78 6.69
C ASP A 233 1.90 -22.88 5.43
N LEU A 234 1.47 -21.61 5.56
CA LEU A 234 1.36 -20.67 4.44
C LEU A 234 2.71 -20.17 3.93
N PHE A 235 3.72 -20.09 4.80
CA PHE A 235 4.99 -19.44 4.48
C PHE A 235 6.11 -20.46 4.36
N VAL A 236 6.75 -20.51 3.19
CA VAL A 236 7.88 -21.40 2.92
C VAL A 236 9.12 -20.61 2.50
N VAL A 237 10.31 -21.16 2.76
CA VAL A 237 11.57 -20.52 2.36
C VAL A 237 11.71 -20.62 0.84
N PRO A 238 11.85 -19.48 0.13
CA PRO A 238 12.02 -19.49 -1.32
C PRO A 238 13.41 -19.97 -1.73
N ASP A 239 13.53 -20.50 -2.95
CA ASP A 239 14.80 -20.93 -3.54
C ASP A 239 15.66 -19.77 -4.09
N GLY A 240 15.15 -18.55 -4.05
CA GLY A 240 15.79 -17.35 -4.58
C GLY A 240 15.84 -17.26 -6.11
N LYS A 241 15.21 -18.20 -6.82
CA LYS A 241 15.17 -18.28 -8.29
C LYS A 241 13.75 -18.17 -8.84
N GLY A 242 12.75 -18.03 -7.97
CA GLY A 242 11.34 -18.00 -8.37
C GLY A 242 10.76 -19.35 -8.78
N THR A 243 11.51 -20.46 -8.54
CA THR A 243 11.12 -21.80 -8.97
C THR A 243 10.71 -22.72 -7.82
N THR A 244 10.54 -22.17 -6.62
CA THR A 244 10.10 -22.94 -5.45
C THR A 244 8.82 -23.72 -5.75
N ALA A 245 8.85 -25.03 -5.53
CA ALA A 245 7.73 -25.90 -5.86
C ALA A 245 6.50 -25.61 -4.98
N GLY A 246 5.30 -25.65 -5.58
CA GLY A 246 4.04 -25.48 -4.87
C GLY A 246 3.76 -24.07 -4.32
N THR A 247 4.52 -23.07 -4.74
CA THR A 247 4.34 -21.68 -4.31
C THR A 247 3.47 -20.87 -5.27
N VAL A 248 2.92 -19.77 -4.77
CA VAL A 248 2.09 -18.84 -5.52
C VAL A 248 2.93 -18.06 -6.52
N LYS A 249 2.53 -18.09 -7.77
CA LYS A 249 3.17 -17.42 -8.90
C LYS A 249 2.15 -16.60 -9.69
N LEU A 250 2.61 -15.54 -10.35
CA LEU A 250 1.80 -14.68 -11.19
C LEU A 250 1.99 -15.05 -12.66
N ASP A 251 0.93 -15.51 -13.30
CA ASP A 251 0.90 -15.82 -14.73
C ASP A 251 0.02 -14.83 -15.50
N TRP A 252 0.21 -14.75 -16.82
CA TRP A 252 -0.64 -13.99 -17.72
C TRP A 252 -1.51 -14.93 -18.53
N VAL A 253 -2.82 -14.94 -18.27
CA VAL A 253 -3.75 -15.89 -18.86
C VAL A 253 -4.89 -15.13 -19.56
N SER A 254 -5.09 -15.33 -20.85
CA SER A 254 -6.21 -14.78 -21.60
C SER A 254 -6.44 -13.26 -21.40
N GLY A 255 -5.36 -12.49 -21.31
CA GLY A 255 -5.42 -11.03 -21.22
C GLY A 255 -5.62 -10.48 -19.80
N HIS A 256 -5.43 -11.28 -18.76
CA HIS A 256 -5.48 -10.83 -17.36
C HIS A 256 -4.46 -11.58 -16.49
N TRP A 257 -4.22 -11.06 -15.29
CA TRP A 257 -3.35 -11.69 -14.31
C TRP A 257 -4.04 -12.85 -13.59
N GLN A 258 -3.31 -13.92 -13.38
CA GLN A 258 -3.77 -15.09 -12.63
C GLN A 258 -2.71 -15.53 -11.60
N TRP A 259 -3.10 -15.60 -10.35
CA TRP A 259 -2.32 -16.24 -9.31
C TRP A 259 -2.49 -17.77 -9.41
N GLY A 260 -1.40 -18.48 -9.56
CA GLY A 260 -1.39 -19.95 -9.73
C GLY A 260 -0.11 -20.58 -9.16
N THR A 261 0.22 -21.79 -9.59
CA THR A 261 1.43 -22.52 -9.15
C THR A 261 2.52 -22.60 -10.22
N SER A 262 2.23 -22.12 -11.43
CA SER A 262 3.14 -22.14 -12.58
C SER A 262 2.96 -20.85 -13.40
N ILE A 263 3.95 -20.56 -14.22
CA ILE A 263 3.94 -19.46 -15.19
C ILE A 263 4.06 -20.09 -16.58
N ALA A 264 3.01 -19.92 -17.40
CA ALA A 264 2.99 -20.39 -18.77
C ALA A 264 3.36 -19.26 -19.77
N ASP A 265 3.01 -18.02 -19.45
CA ASP A 265 3.31 -16.83 -20.25
C ASP A 265 4.14 -15.82 -19.43
N ALA A 266 5.46 -16.05 -19.41
CA ALA A 266 6.43 -15.15 -18.80
C ALA A 266 6.82 -14.03 -19.78
N SER A 267 6.90 -12.79 -19.29
CA SER A 267 7.37 -11.66 -20.09
C SER A 267 8.16 -10.67 -19.24
N ASP A 268 9.33 -10.28 -19.72
CA ASP A 268 10.15 -9.22 -19.12
C ASP A 268 9.73 -7.81 -19.58
N THR A 269 8.43 -7.63 -19.84
CA THR A 269 7.81 -6.35 -20.11
C THR A 269 6.63 -6.13 -19.20
N SER A 270 6.34 -4.87 -18.86
CA SER A 270 5.14 -4.51 -18.10
C SER A 270 3.89 -4.83 -18.90
N ARG A 271 2.98 -5.61 -18.30
CA ARG A 271 1.62 -5.86 -18.81
C ARG A 271 0.61 -5.37 -17.77
N ASN A 272 -0.60 -5.12 -18.18
CA ASN A 272 -1.63 -4.64 -17.26
C ASN A 272 -3.02 -5.12 -17.65
N ALA A 273 -3.85 -5.33 -16.64
CA ALA A 273 -5.26 -5.62 -16.76
C ALA A 273 -6.04 -4.98 -15.62
N SER A 274 -7.38 -4.94 -15.72
CA SER A 274 -8.22 -4.53 -14.59
C SER A 274 -7.89 -5.38 -13.35
N PHE A 275 -7.78 -4.74 -12.18
CA PHE A 275 -7.59 -5.44 -10.92
C PHE A 275 -8.73 -6.44 -10.65
N ALA A 276 -9.98 -6.04 -10.91
CA ALA A 276 -11.16 -6.89 -10.72
C ALA A 276 -11.17 -8.17 -11.58
N LYS A 277 -10.40 -8.21 -12.67
CA LYS A 277 -10.26 -9.40 -13.54
C LYS A 277 -9.13 -10.34 -13.09
N THR A 278 -8.37 -9.98 -12.06
CA THR A 278 -7.33 -10.87 -11.52
C THR A 278 -7.99 -12.12 -10.95
N THR A 279 -7.50 -13.29 -11.36
CA THR A 279 -8.06 -14.59 -10.96
C THR A 279 -7.07 -15.41 -10.13
N ALA A 280 -7.54 -16.52 -9.58
CA ALA A 280 -6.69 -17.51 -8.91
C ALA A 280 -7.07 -18.92 -9.37
N SER A 281 -6.06 -19.78 -9.62
CA SER A 281 -6.24 -21.16 -10.05
C SER A 281 -5.32 -22.08 -9.28
N GLY A 282 -5.85 -23.22 -8.78
CA GLY A 282 -5.05 -24.21 -8.05
C GLY A 282 -4.56 -23.75 -6.68
N LEU A 283 -5.16 -22.69 -6.11
CA LEU A 283 -4.84 -22.20 -4.77
C LEU A 283 -5.87 -22.68 -3.73
N SER A 284 -5.40 -22.97 -2.54
CA SER A 284 -6.25 -23.26 -1.39
C SER A 284 -7.08 -22.04 -0.95
N ALA A 285 -8.12 -22.27 -0.15
CA ALA A 285 -8.90 -21.19 0.45
C ALA A 285 -8.04 -20.26 1.31
N THR A 286 -7.10 -20.81 2.09
CA THR A 286 -6.17 -20.04 2.93
C THR A 286 -5.26 -19.12 2.09
N ALA A 287 -4.65 -19.64 1.02
CA ALA A 287 -3.80 -18.85 0.14
C ALA A 287 -4.59 -17.74 -0.58
N LYS A 288 -5.81 -18.04 -1.05
CA LYS A 288 -6.70 -17.02 -1.65
C LYS A 288 -7.09 -15.94 -0.66
N LEU A 289 -7.50 -16.33 0.55
CA LEU A 289 -7.91 -15.37 1.60
C LEU A 289 -6.74 -14.43 1.96
N TYR A 290 -5.51 -14.96 2.02
CA TYR A 290 -4.34 -14.13 2.27
C TYR A 290 -4.07 -13.13 1.14
N LEU A 291 -4.18 -13.54 -0.13
CA LEU A 291 -4.08 -12.64 -1.28
C LEU A 291 -5.19 -11.58 -1.29
N GLN A 292 -6.39 -11.93 -0.87
CA GLN A 292 -7.51 -10.99 -0.73
C GLN A 292 -7.25 -10.00 0.41
N ALA A 293 -6.72 -10.45 1.55
CA ALA A 293 -6.32 -9.57 2.65
C ALA A 293 -5.24 -8.56 2.25
N MET A 294 -4.31 -8.95 1.37
CA MET A 294 -3.30 -8.05 0.78
C MET A 294 -3.90 -7.07 -0.24
N ALA A 295 -5.17 -7.23 -0.64
CA ALA A 295 -5.75 -6.59 -1.82
C ALA A 295 -4.92 -6.86 -3.10
N PHE A 296 -4.47 -8.11 -3.31
CA PHE A 296 -3.77 -8.59 -4.51
C PHE A 296 -4.66 -9.51 -5.35
N LEU A 297 -5.78 -9.96 -4.79
CA LEU A 297 -6.81 -10.76 -5.45
C LEU A 297 -8.17 -10.15 -5.10
N PRO A 298 -9.06 -9.88 -6.06
CA PRO A 298 -10.43 -9.48 -5.78
C PRO A 298 -11.25 -10.63 -5.18
N GLU A 299 -12.40 -10.31 -4.61
CA GLU A 299 -13.40 -11.32 -4.25
C GLU A 299 -14.00 -11.95 -5.52
N ASP A 300 -14.47 -13.18 -5.41
CA ASP A 300 -15.05 -13.90 -6.55
C ASP A 300 -16.29 -13.16 -7.09
N GLY A 301 -16.42 -13.08 -8.42
CA GLY A 301 -17.53 -12.42 -9.08
C GLY A 301 -17.48 -10.89 -9.10
N ALA A 302 -16.36 -10.30 -8.74
CA ALA A 302 -16.15 -8.84 -8.73
C ALA A 302 -16.30 -8.20 -10.12
N SER A 303 -16.88 -7.01 -10.14
CA SER A 303 -16.91 -6.14 -11.32
C SER A 303 -15.83 -5.05 -11.24
N ASP A 304 -15.50 -4.45 -12.38
CA ASP A 304 -14.55 -3.33 -12.41
C ASP A 304 -15.00 -2.17 -11.50
N ALA A 305 -16.32 -1.91 -11.42
CA ALA A 305 -16.88 -0.85 -10.58
C ALA A 305 -16.68 -1.10 -9.07
N ASP A 306 -16.69 -2.37 -8.62
CA ASP A 306 -16.49 -2.72 -7.21
C ASP A 306 -15.08 -2.38 -6.73
N TYR A 307 -14.13 -2.21 -7.66
CA TYR A 307 -12.73 -1.90 -7.40
C TYR A 307 -12.27 -0.60 -8.10
N GLY A 308 -13.19 0.34 -8.34
CA GLY A 308 -12.90 1.68 -8.83
C GLY A 308 -12.39 1.74 -10.28
N ASN A 309 -12.46 0.64 -11.05
CA ASN A 309 -11.81 0.45 -12.35
C ASN A 309 -10.27 0.44 -12.28
N ASP A 310 -9.72 0.23 -11.11
CA ASP A 310 -8.28 0.22 -10.85
C ASP A 310 -7.58 -0.88 -11.64
N VAL A 311 -6.32 -0.66 -11.97
CA VAL A 311 -5.54 -1.55 -12.84
C VAL A 311 -4.35 -2.15 -12.10
N PHE A 312 -4.04 -3.39 -12.45
CA PHE A 312 -2.87 -4.13 -11.98
C PHE A 312 -1.81 -4.21 -13.09
N TRP A 313 -0.63 -3.64 -12.84
CA TRP A 313 0.57 -3.70 -13.68
C TRP A 313 1.57 -4.68 -13.08
N ALA A 314 2.17 -5.54 -13.89
CA ALA A 314 3.25 -6.40 -13.43
C ALA A 314 4.21 -6.81 -14.55
N ASN A 315 5.40 -7.27 -14.13
CA ASN A 315 6.38 -7.97 -14.93
C ASN A 315 6.71 -9.29 -14.21
N ASN A 316 6.35 -10.42 -14.80
CA ASN A 316 6.45 -11.73 -14.16
C ASN A 316 7.69 -12.56 -14.55
N ALA A 317 8.66 -11.95 -15.25
CA ALA A 317 9.89 -12.64 -15.65
C ALA A 317 11.17 -12.01 -15.08
N ALA A 318 11.09 -10.81 -14.53
CA ALA A 318 12.27 -10.13 -13.98
C ALA A 318 12.75 -10.73 -12.65
N ALA A 319 14.05 -10.58 -12.37
CA ALA A 319 14.69 -11.11 -11.16
C ALA A 319 14.09 -10.55 -9.85
N GLU A 320 13.69 -9.28 -9.85
CA GLU A 320 12.93 -8.67 -8.73
C GLU A 320 12.04 -7.55 -9.27
N ARG A 321 10.78 -7.51 -8.80
CA ARG A 321 9.88 -6.37 -8.93
C ARG A 321 9.23 -6.08 -7.59
N CYS A 322 9.23 -4.81 -7.20
CA CYS A 322 8.70 -4.34 -5.93
C CYS A 322 7.33 -3.69 -6.13
N ALA A 323 6.54 -3.62 -5.06
CA ALA A 323 5.18 -3.12 -5.15
C ALA A 323 5.10 -1.60 -4.98
N ALA A 324 4.24 -0.98 -5.80
CA ALA A 324 3.74 0.38 -5.59
C ALA A 324 2.22 0.42 -5.71
N ARG A 325 1.57 1.36 -5.04
CA ARG A 325 0.12 1.47 -4.93
C ARG A 325 -0.39 2.89 -5.23
N GLY A 326 -1.71 2.99 -5.40
CA GLY A 326 -2.42 4.27 -5.49
C GLY A 326 -2.52 4.87 -6.90
N GLY A 327 -1.56 4.59 -7.74
CA GLY A 327 -1.47 5.29 -9.04
C GLY A 327 -0.80 6.65 -8.93
N GLY A 328 -0.64 7.33 -10.04
CA GLY A 328 -0.08 8.68 -10.10
C GLY A 328 -0.99 9.64 -10.87
N TRP A 329 -0.62 10.90 -10.91
CA TRP A 329 -1.41 12.03 -11.48
C TRP A 329 -1.93 11.86 -12.91
N ALA A 330 -1.42 10.93 -13.69
CA ALA A 330 -1.79 10.74 -15.10
C ALA A 330 -2.49 9.40 -15.37
N ARG A 331 -2.98 8.70 -14.33
CA ARG A 331 -3.57 7.36 -14.47
C ARG A 331 -5.06 7.39 -14.83
N GLY A 332 -5.73 8.54 -14.64
CA GLY A 332 -7.18 8.64 -14.83
C GLY A 332 -7.93 7.64 -13.95
N ALA A 333 -9.02 7.10 -14.44
CA ALA A 333 -9.81 6.09 -13.75
C ALA A 333 -9.09 4.74 -13.52
N ARG A 334 -7.85 4.59 -13.98
CA ARG A 334 -7.02 3.39 -13.79
C ARG A 334 -6.20 3.42 -12.49
N GLY A 335 -6.08 4.60 -11.86
CA GLY A 335 -5.47 4.81 -10.54
C GLY A 335 -6.52 4.76 -9.46
N GLY A 336 -6.15 4.30 -8.26
CA GLY A 336 -7.02 4.23 -7.10
C GLY A 336 -6.43 3.33 -6.01
N VAL A 337 -7.17 3.14 -4.94
CA VAL A 337 -6.68 2.42 -3.76
C VAL A 337 -6.36 0.94 -4.04
N PHE A 338 -6.98 0.34 -5.06
CA PHE A 338 -6.67 -1.02 -5.54
C PHE A 338 -5.66 -1.05 -6.70
N ALA A 339 -5.25 0.11 -7.23
CA ALA A 339 -4.20 0.16 -8.24
C ALA A 339 -2.91 -0.45 -7.68
N LEU A 340 -2.34 -1.42 -8.40
CA LEU A 340 -1.17 -2.18 -8.01
C LEU A 340 -0.15 -2.19 -9.13
N SER A 341 1.09 -1.82 -8.85
CA SER A 341 2.25 -2.08 -9.70
C SER A 341 3.15 -3.12 -9.03
N LEU A 342 3.54 -4.13 -9.81
CA LEU A 342 4.60 -5.11 -9.54
C LEU A 342 5.49 -5.21 -10.79
N ASP A 343 5.80 -4.08 -11.42
CA ASP A 343 6.62 -4.01 -12.64
C ASP A 343 7.88 -3.16 -12.48
N ASP A 344 8.08 -2.56 -11.32
CA ASP A 344 9.20 -1.66 -11.05
C ASP A 344 10.33 -2.33 -10.24
N PRO A 345 11.61 -2.15 -10.63
CA PRO A 345 12.73 -2.60 -9.82
C PRO A 345 12.87 -1.71 -8.57
N ARG A 346 13.39 -2.29 -7.49
CA ARG A 346 13.68 -1.63 -6.20
C ARG A 346 14.40 -0.27 -6.34
N SER A 347 15.27 -0.15 -7.33
CA SER A 347 16.11 1.03 -7.58
C SER A 347 15.45 2.11 -8.43
N LEU A 348 14.21 1.89 -8.90
CA LEU A 348 13.53 2.90 -9.71
C LEU A 348 13.25 4.15 -8.89
N ARG A 349 13.44 5.30 -9.54
CA ARG A 349 13.04 6.61 -9.03
C ARG A 349 12.56 7.49 -10.18
N TRP A 350 11.47 8.20 -9.98
CA TRP A 350 10.96 9.17 -10.93
C TRP A 350 10.00 10.16 -10.24
N ALA A 351 9.64 11.24 -10.92
CA ALA A 351 8.90 12.35 -10.35
C ALA A 351 7.51 12.00 -9.77
N GLY A 352 6.95 10.85 -10.11
CA GLY A 352 5.65 10.38 -9.64
C GLY A 352 5.72 9.16 -8.72
N LEU A 353 6.84 8.92 -8.04
CA LEU A 353 7.03 7.76 -7.18
C LEU A 353 7.61 8.19 -5.84
N GLY A 354 6.84 8.01 -4.79
CA GLY A 354 7.10 8.42 -3.42
C GLY A 354 6.77 7.32 -2.43
N GLY A 355 6.13 7.65 -1.31
CA GLY A 355 5.73 6.69 -0.29
C GLY A 355 4.94 7.31 0.85
N ARG A 356 4.55 6.47 1.80
CA ARG A 356 3.75 6.85 2.97
C ARG A 356 4.31 6.23 4.24
N LEU A 357 4.24 6.99 5.32
CA LEU A 357 4.52 6.52 6.67
C LEU A 357 3.38 5.65 7.21
N ALA A 358 3.76 4.67 8.03
CA ALA A 358 2.91 4.08 9.05
C ALA A 358 3.67 4.02 10.38
N CYS A 359 2.97 3.71 11.46
CA CYS A 359 3.57 3.60 12.78
C CYS A 359 2.89 2.48 13.58
N ASP A 360 3.71 1.56 14.09
CA ASP A 360 3.34 0.56 15.08
C ASP A 360 3.81 1.08 16.45
N GLU A 361 2.98 1.92 17.07
CA GLU A 361 3.23 2.28 18.48
C GLU A 361 2.89 1.07 19.34
N GLU A 362 3.90 0.45 19.94
CA GLU A 362 3.64 -0.37 21.12
C GLU A 362 2.98 0.53 22.16
N THR A 363 1.69 0.37 22.37
CA THR A 363 1.03 1.02 23.50
C THR A 363 1.68 0.47 24.76
N GLU A 364 2.52 1.28 25.41
CA GLU A 364 2.84 1.07 26.82
C GLU A 364 1.52 0.85 27.56
N ASN A 365 1.41 -0.33 28.18
CA ASN A 365 0.27 -0.73 29.00
C ASN A 365 0.13 0.15 30.24
#